data_7fce28fdb07af56c2dde4924f1b36a91
#
_entry.id   7fce28fdb07af56c2dde4924f1b36a91
#
_cell.length_a   1.000
_cell.length_b   1.000
_cell.length_c   1.000
_cell.angle_alpha   90.00
_cell.angle_beta   90.00
_cell.angle_gamma   90.00
#
_symmetry.space_group_name_H-M   'P 1'
#
loop_
_entity.id
_entity.type
_entity.pdbx_description
1 polymer ?
#
loop_
_entity_poly.entity_id
_entity_poly.type
_entity_poly.pdbx_seq_one_letter_code
_entity_poly.pdbx_strand_id
1 'polypeptide(L)'
;MEEKKLDINTIIGFVLIFGILIFMFWQNQPTPEELEAQKAKQEQLEAAEMQKANATKEEVAQPKTVDLQDSMAVASYKSAIGAFGYTAPTEGTTVLENDVVYLEISNKGGQIIEAKMKGYVTYDSIPVYLIKDGNANFALNFSTSDNRVLNTNDLYFEPTLSKSGENQVLSMKAKVASDKFLEYRYEMKPDEYLIGFTVRSQGLNGIVNSSKPIDLDWKMKAIRHSKSIQYENRYTRVTYNHDGDKISKLSEGSEDEETEVDVKWISYRQHFFSSILTYADKFETAKLNSVNLVEEESHTQQFTKEFAAEVPLELQGGEFAYNFNWYYGPTDVKVLAQYKELGLEDSIPFGWGIFGWINRYIFTPVYTFLSSFLPYGIAIVVMTILVRLIMSPATYKSYLSQAKMKVLKPEITELNEKYKDNAMKKQQETMKLYNKAGVSPMSGCVPALLQMPIFYALFMFFPTSFALRQKPFLWADDLSSYDAIAQLPFTIPFYGDHVSLFPILASVAIFFYMMMTTGQNMQTQPGMPNMKFIMYLSPLMMLVFFNNYASGLSLYYFVSNLITIFIMLAIKNFILDEDKIHAQIQENKKKPKKENKFQKKMREMMEQAEEQKKIGKK
;
A
#
# COMPACT_ATOMS: atom_id res chain seq x y z
N MET A 1 -0.15 -50.44 -11.63
CA MET A 1 0.05 -48.99 -11.39
C MET A 1 0.98 -48.49 -12.48
N GLU A 2 0.42 -47.95 -13.55
CA GLU A 2 1.25 -47.26 -14.55
C GLU A 2 1.68 -45.90 -13.95
N GLU A 3 2.97 -45.77 -13.70
CA GLU A 3 3.60 -44.51 -13.44
C GLU A 3 3.28 -43.59 -14.62
N LYS A 4 2.45 -42.53 -14.40
CA LYS A 4 2.27 -41.46 -15.37
C LYS A 4 3.61 -40.77 -15.53
N LYS A 5 4.35 -41.16 -16.57
CA LYS A 5 5.47 -40.40 -17.09
C LYS A 5 4.99 -38.94 -17.29
N LEU A 6 5.73 -38.01 -16.75
CA LEU A 6 5.60 -36.58 -17.07
C LEU A 6 5.41 -36.47 -18.58
N ASP A 7 4.32 -35.83 -19.00
CA ASP A 7 4.05 -35.60 -20.41
C ASP A 7 5.19 -34.76 -20.99
N ILE A 8 6.09 -35.44 -21.71
CA ILE A 8 7.26 -34.85 -22.35
C ILE A 8 6.88 -33.59 -23.15
N ASN A 9 5.69 -33.56 -23.75
CA ASN A 9 5.20 -32.39 -24.49
C ASN A 9 4.94 -31.18 -23.58
N THR A 10 4.55 -31.40 -22.33
CA THR A 10 4.38 -30.31 -21.36
C THR A 10 5.72 -29.77 -20.89
N ILE A 11 6.72 -30.63 -20.67
CA ILE A 11 8.09 -30.24 -20.33
C ILE A 11 8.71 -29.52 -21.53
N ILE A 12 8.56 -30.04 -22.75
CA ILE A 12 9.04 -29.41 -23.99
C ILE A 12 8.37 -28.05 -24.19
N GLY A 13 7.06 -27.93 -23.95
CA GLY A 13 6.36 -26.63 -24.00
C GLY A 13 6.91 -25.60 -23.01
N PHE A 14 7.23 -26.03 -21.79
CA PHE A 14 7.84 -25.18 -20.77
C PHE A 14 9.28 -24.80 -21.12
N VAL A 15 10.08 -25.76 -21.58
CA VAL A 15 11.46 -25.51 -22.06
C VAL A 15 11.45 -24.61 -23.29
N LEU A 16 10.47 -24.75 -24.19
CA LEU A 16 10.31 -23.87 -25.36
C LEU A 16 9.91 -22.44 -24.94
N ILE A 17 8.97 -22.28 -23.99
CA ILE A 17 8.59 -20.95 -23.48
C ILE A 17 9.78 -20.28 -22.77
N PHE A 18 10.47 -21.03 -21.90
CA PHE A 18 11.70 -20.56 -21.27
C PHE A 18 12.81 -20.30 -22.29
N GLY A 19 12.96 -21.19 -23.29
CA GLY A 19 13.89 -21.02 -24.40
C GLY A 19 13.59 -19.79 -25.26
N ILE A 20 12.31 -19.52 -25.54
CA ILE A 20 11.87 -18.31 -26.26
C ILE A 20 12.13 -17.06 -25.41
N LEU A 21 11.84 -17.10 -24.10
CA LEU A 21 12.15 -16.00 -23.21
C LEU A 21 13.65 -15.75 -23.10
N ILE A 22 14.47 -16.81 -22.96
CA ILE A 22 15.94 -16.71 -22.97
C ILE A 22 16.43 -16.23 -24.32
N PHE A 23 15.84 -16.70 -25.44
CA PHE A 23 16.20 -16.27 -26.78
C PHE A 23 15.83 -14.80 -27.04
N MET A 24 14.61 -14.38 -26.63
CA MET A 24 14.21 -12.97 -26.67
C MET A 24 15.10 -12.10 -25.77
N PHE A 25 15.49 -12.65 -24.64
CA PHE A 25 16.42 -12.03 -23.71
C PHE A 25 17.81 -11.89 -24.32
N TRP A 26 18.32 -12.95 -24.97
CA TRP A 26 19.63 -12.94 -25.64
C TRP A 26 19.62 -12.04 -26.88
N GLN A 27 18.52 -12.02 -27.64
CA GLN A 27 18.35 -11.18 -28.83
C GLN A 27 18.18 -9.70 -28.47
N ASN A 28 17.60 -9.40 -27.32
CA ASN A 28 17.41 -8.04 -26.79
C ASN A 28 18.51 -7.62 -25.81
N GLN A 29 19.60 -8.39 -25.68
CA GLN A 29 20.75 -7.90 -24.93
C GLN A 29 21.30 -6.66 -25.63
N PRO A 30 21.41 -5.52 -24.94
CA PRO A 30 22.00 -4.34 -25.50
C PRO A 30 23.45 -4.66 -25.92
N THR A 31 23.83 -4.22 -27.09
CA THR A 31 25.21 -4.34 -27.54
C THR A 31 26.13 -3.59 -26.56
N PRO A 32 27.44 -3.93 -26.49
CA PRO A 32 28.38 -3.19 -25.66
C PRO A 32 28.34 -1.68 -25.91
N GLU A 33 28.09 -1.26 -27.15
CA GLU A 33 27.93 0.15 -27.53
C GLU A 33 26.62 0.76 -27.02
N GLU A 34 25.51 -0.01 -27.01
CA GLU A 34 24.23 0.43 -26.43
C GLU A 34 24.32 0.46 -24.92
N LEU A 35 25.07 -0.45 -24.29
CA LEU A 35 25.29 -0.45 -22.83
C LEU A 35 26.14 0.76 -22.39
N GLU A 36 27.17 1.11 -23.18
CA GLU A 36 27.95 2.33 -22.96
C GLU A 36 27.14 3.59 -23.25
N ALA A 37 26.31 3.58 -24.28
CA ALA A 37 25.39 4.67 -24.58
C ALA A 37 24.29 4.82 -23.50
N GLN A 38 23.77 3.70 -22.96
CA GLN A 38 22.84 3.72 -21.84
C GLN A 38 23.50 4.23 -20.55
N LYS A 39 24.74 3.78 -20.26
CA LYS A 39 25.51 4.30 -19.11
C LYS A 39 25.81 5.78 -19.26
N ALA A 40 26.27 6.21 -20.44
CA ALA A 40 26.52 7.61 -20.72
C ALA A 40 25.24 8.47 -20.66
N LYS A 41 24.10 7.91 -21.12
CA LYS A 41 22.79 8.56 -21.01
C LYS A 41 22.30 8.59 -19.57
N GLN A 42 22.58 7.56 -18.79
CA GLN A 42 22.25 7.48 -17.37
C GLN A 42 23.11 8.45 -16.56
N GLU A 43 24.42 8.52 -16.83
CA GLU A 43 25.31 9.53 -16.23
C GLU A 43 24.91 10.97 -16.63
N GLN A 44 24.45 11.17 -17.87
CA GLN A 44 23.92 12.47 -18.31
C GLN A 44 22.57 12.80 -17.65
N LEU A 45 21.69 11.80 -17.46
CA LEU A 45 20.43 11.96 -16.71
C LEU A 45 20.71 12.23 -15.24
N GLU A 46 21.62 11.49 -14.61
CA GLU A 46 22.05 11.72 -13.22
C GLU A 46 22.69 13.11 -13.06
N ALA A 47 23.54 13.52 -14.01
CA ALA A 47 24.11 14.87 -14.03
C ALA A 47 23.06 15.95 -14.27
N ALA A 48 22.08 15.70 -15.15
CA ALA A 48 20.95 16.60 -15.40
C ALA A 48 19.95 16.63 -14.22
N GLU A 49 19.73 15.50 -13.54
CA GLU A 49 18.95 15.42 -12.30
C GLU A 49 19.68 16.10 -11.14
N MET A 50 21.00 15.94 -11.01
CA MET A 50 21.81 16.73 -10.07
C MET A 50 21.79 18.23 -10.38
N GLN A 51 21.82 18.62 -11.66
CA GLN A 51 21.67 20.00 -12.06
C GLN A 51 20.25 20.52 -11.83
N LYS A 52 19.21 19.71 -12.12
CA LYS A 52 17.82 20.04 -11.77
C LYS A 52 17.60 20.07 -10.26
N ALA A 53 18.15 19.13 -9.50
CA ALA A 53 18.09 19.13 -8.03
C ALA A 53 18.82 20.35 -7.43
N ASN A 54 19.93 20.77 -8.04
CA ASN A 54 20.63 22.00 -7.66
C ASN A 54 19.87 23.25 -8.15
N ALA A 55 19.26 23.22 -9.33
CA ALA A 55 18.40 24.31 -9.83
C ALA A 55 17.09 24.40 -9.03
N THR A 56 16.52 23.25 -8.60
CA THR A 56 15.34 23.22 -7.71
C THR A 56 15.71 23.68 -6.30
N LYS A 57 16.99 23.53 -5.87
CA LYS A 57 17.50 24.22 -4.66
C LYS A 57 17.58 25.73 -4.82
N GLU A 58 17.74 26.23 -6.05
CA GLU A 58 17.70 27.68 -6.34
C GLU A 58 16.27 28.20 -6.54
N GLU A 59 15.30 27.37 -6.94
CA GLU A 59 13.92 27.79 -7.22
C GLU A 59 12.92 27.58 -6.05
N VAL A 60 13.28 26.79 -5.02
CA VAL A 60 12.70 26.97 -3.68
C VAL A 60 13.31 28.26 -3.18
N ALA A 61 12.59 29.36 -3.35
CA ALA A 61 12.97 30.66 -2.85
C ALA A 61 13.42 30.49 -1.40
N GLN A 62 14.74 30.36 -1.21
CA GLN A 62 15.30 30.45 0.14
C GLN A 62 14.73 31.72 0.70
N PRO A 63 14.05 31.69 1.84
CA PRO A 63 13.56 32.88 2.47
C PRO A 63 14.75 33.83 2.54
N LYS A 64 14.65 35.01 1.87
CA LYS A 64 15.73 35.99 1.82
C LYS A 64 16.22 36.18 3.26
N THR A 65 17.35 35.58 3.58
CA THR A 65 17.97 35.76 4.88
C THR A 65 18.31 37.24 4.99
N VAL A 66 17.77 37.89 6.00
CA VAL A 66 18.15 39.27 6.30
C VAL A 66 19.58 39.25 6.78
N ASP A 67 20.48 39.95 6.12
CA ASP A 67 21.83 40.12 6.67
C ASP A 67 21.72 40.91 7.97
N LEU A 68 21.86 40.20 9.09
CA LEU A 68 21.71 40.78 10.43
C LEU A 68 22.84 41.74 10.81
N GLN A 69 23.95 41.72 10.05
CA GLN A 69 25.06 42.69 10.22
C GLN A 69 24.83 43.97 9.44
N ASP A 70 23.94 43.96 8.44
CA ASP A 70 23.58 45.15 7.68
C ASP A 70 22.39 45.88 8.33
N SER A 71 22.65 47.00 8.96
CA SER A 71 21.60 47.83 9.56
C SER A 71 20.55 48.32 8.58
N MET A 72 20.88 48.51 7.28
CA MET A 72 19.94 48.87 6.24
C MET A 72 19.02 47.71 5.87
N ALA A 73 19.57 46.50 5.79
CA ALA A 73 18.79 45.30 5.55
C ALA A 73 17.80 45.02 6.70
N VAL A 74 18.20 45.18 7.94
CA VAL A 74 17.35 45.09 9.14
C VAL A 74 16.27 46.16 9.14
N ALA A 75 16.60 47.40 8.81
CA ALA A 75 15.62 48.50 8.72
C ALA A 75 14.60 48.25 7.60
N SER A 76 15.05 47.80 6.43
CA SER A 76 14.17 47.43 5.30
C SER A 76 13.22 46.29 5.68
N TYR A 77 13.74 45.23 6.33
CA TYR A 77 12.92 44.14 6.85
C TYR A 77 11.83 44.63 7.81
N LYS A 78 12.20 45.42 8.83
CA LYS A 78 11.24 45.97 9.80
C LYS A 78 10.16 46.84 9.11
N SER A 79 10.55 47.61 8.11
CA SER A 79 9.61 48.40 7.31
C SER A 79 8.64 47.51 6.52
N ALA A 80 9.11 46.40 5.97
CA ALA A 80 8.29 45.48 5.18
C ALA A 80 7.22 44.76 6.03
N ILE A 81 7.56 44.32 7.24
CA ILE A 81 6.65 43.57 8.13
C ILE A 81 5.86 44.46 9.10
N GLY A 82 6.11 45.77 9.13
CA GLY A 82 5.35 46.72 9.92
C GLY A 82 5.42 46.49 11.42
N ALA A 83 4.29 46.40 12.12
CA ALA A 83 4.22 46.21 13.56
C ALA A 83 4.99 44.99 14.06
N PHE A 84 5.04 43.90 13.30
CA PHE A 84 5.80 42.70 13.66
C PHE A 84 7.33 42.87 13.63
N GLY A 85 7.82 44.01 13.11
CA GLY A 85 9.23 44.41 13.19
C GLY A 85 9.71 44.76 14.61
N TYR A 86 8.85 44.69 15.63
CA TYR A 86 9.22 44.84 17.03
C TYR A 86 10.16 43.68 17.47
N THR A 87 9.88 42.45 17.06
CA THR A 87 10.80 41.33 17.27
C THR A 87 12.07 41.53 16.45
N ALA A 88 13.21 41.55 17.11
CA ALA A 88 14.49 41.64 16.43
C ALA A 88 14.73 40.36 15.60
N PRO A 89 15.17 40.47 14.35
CA PRO A 89 15.51 39.30 13.56
C PRO A 89 16.70 38.59 14.22
N THR A 90 16.50 37.33 14.60
CA THR A 90 17.52 36.49 15.27
C THR A 90 17.51 35.13 14.65
N GLU A 91 18.58 34.79 13.94
CA GLU A 91 18.75 33.42 13.43
C GLU A 91 19.02 32.47 14.57
N GLY A 92 18.59 31.22 14.39
CA GLY A 92 18.78 30.16 15.35
C GLY A 92 17.64 29.17 15.33
N THR A 93 17.86 28.09 16.06
CA THR A 93 16.90 26.99 16.21
C THR A 93 16.76 26.60 17.66
N THR A 94 15.63 25.99 18.00
CA THR A 94 15.39 25.43 19.34
C THR A 94 14.98 23.97 19.18
N VAL A 95 15.64 23.11 19.95
CA VAL A 95 15.37 21.66 19.96
C VAL A 95 14.29 21.35 20.98
N LEU A 96 13.33 20.53 20.55
CA LEU A 96 12.29 19.94 21.38
C LEU A 96 12.34 18.43 21.13
N GLU A 97 12.66 17.62 22.15
CA GLU A 97 12.84 16.18 21.96
C GLU A 97 12.36 15.36 23.17
N ASN A 98 11.85 14.17 22.88
CA ASN A 98 11.54 13.14 23.86
C ASN A 98 12.23 11.81 23.47
N ASP A 99 11.81 10.68 24.02
CA ASP A 99 12.45 9.39 23.74
C ASP A 99 12.19 8.87 22.33
N VAL A 100 11.13 9.34 21.66
CA VAL A 100 10.67 8.81 20.36
C VAL A 100 10.79 9.79 19.18
N VAL A 101 10.75 11.11 19.45
CA VAL A 101 10.80 12.16 18.42
C VAL A 101 11.85 13.23 18.77
N TYR A 102 12.54 13.71 17.76
CA TYR A 102 13.39 14.91 17.81
C TYR A 102 12.85 15.92 16.82
N LEU A 103 12.59 17.15 17.29
CA LEU A 103 12.19 18.29 16.49
C LEU A 103 13.19 19.41 16.62
N GLU A 104 13.45 20.08 15.50
CA GLU A 104 14.18 21.35 15.47
C GLU A 104 13.27 22.42 14.92
N ILE A 105 13.08 23.50 15.68
CA ILE A 105 12.17 24.61 15.37
C ILE A 105 12.97 25.86 15.07
N SER A 106 12.75 26.47 13.93
CA SER A 106 13.47 27.70 13.52
C SER A 106 12.88 28.95 14.17
N ASN A 107 13.75 29.88 14.58
CA ASN A 107 13.32 31.19 15.02
C ASN A 107 12.64 31.99 13.89
N LYS A 108 13.10 31.81 12.65
CA LYS A 108 12.43 32.36 11.47
C LYS A 108 11.26 31.45 11.08
N GLY A 109 10.07 32.00 11.04
CA GLY A 109 8.82 31.27 10.73
C GLY A 109 8.21 30.56 11.94
N GLY A 110 8.96 30.30 13.02
CA GLY A 110 8.49 29.56 14.18
C GLY A 110 8.14 28.10 13.86
N GLN A 111 8.50 27.58 12.69
CA GLN A 111 8.09 26.28 12.14
C GLN A 111 9.12 25.18 12.40
N ILE A 112 8.66 23.93 12.36
CA ILE A 112 9.52 22.74 12.44
C ILE A 112 10.30 22.61 11.13
N ILE A 113 11.63 22.56 11.21
CA ILE A 113 12.55 22.42 10.08
C ILE A 113 13.24 21.05 10.05
N GLU A 114 13.25 20.32 11.17
CA GLU A 114 13.67 18.92 11.25
C GLU A 114 12.70 18.13 12.13
N ALA A 115 12.25 16.97 11.64
CA ALA A 115 11.50 15.99 12.41
C ALA A 115 12.10 14.60 12.18
N LYS A 116 12.80 14.07 13.21
CA LYS A 116 13.49 12.79 13.18
C LYS A 116 12.83 11.78 14.10
N MET A 117 12.58 10.58 13.57
CA MET A 117 12.03 9.46 14.32
C MET A 117 13.16 8.70 15.01
N LYS A 118 13.23 8.77 16.34
CA LYS A 118 14.26 8.07 17.11
C LYS A 118 14.05 6.55 17.06
N GLY A 119 15.14 5.80 16.94
CA GLY A 119 15.09 4.33 16.88
C GLY A 119 14.71 3.73 15.54
N TYR A 120 14.45 4.53 14.50
CA TYR A 120 14.14 4.05 13.15
C TYR A 120 15.20 4.51 12.15
N VAL A 121 15.50 3.60 11.21
CA VAL A 121 16.42 3.87 10.10
C VAL A 121 15.74 3.58 8.76
N THR A 122 16.25 4.15 7.69
CA THR A 122 15.87 3.87 6.31
C THR A 122 16.52 2.56 5.82
N TYR A 123 16.24 2.16 4.59
CA TYR A 123 16.84 0.95 4.00
C TYR A 123 18.38 1.01 3.89
N ASP A 124 18.97 2.19 3.84
CA ASP A 124 20.42 2.46 3.80
C ASP A 124 21.00 2.87 5.15
N SER A 125 20.28 2.56 6.24
CA SER A 125 20.71 2.77 7.64
C SER A 125 20.85 4.24 8.06
N ILE A 126 20.29 5.17 7.32
CA ILE A 126 20.19 6.58 7.72
C ILE A 126 19.01 6.74 8.69
N PRO A 127 19.07 7.61 9.72
CA PRO A 127 17.92 7.91 10.56
C PRO A 127 16.70 8.35 9.73
N VAL A 128 15.50 7.94 10.14
CA VAL A 128 14.26 8.36 9.47
C VAL A 128 13.94 9.81 9.80
N TYR A 129 13.86 10.62 8.77
CA TYR A 129 13.40 12.00 8.82
C TYR A 129 12.09 12.15 8.06
N LEU A 130 11.12 12.81 8.66
CA LEU A 130 9.88 13.22 7.97
C LEU A 130 10.02 14.65 7.44
N ILE A 131 10.73 15.48 8.19
CA ILE A 131 11.08 16.85 7.79
C ILE A 131 12.60 16.99 7.86
N LYS A 132 13.22 17.42 6.76
CA LYS A 132 14.66 17.71 6.68
C LYS A 132 14.98 18.49 5.40
N ASP A 133 16.01 19.34 5.46
CA ASP A 133 16.57 20.06 4.31
C ASP A 133 15.53 20.86 3.52
N GLY A 134 14.52 21.43 4.21
CA GLY A 134 13.51 22.29 3.61
C GLY A 134 12.43 21.58 2.78
N ASN A 135 12.24 20.25 2.97
CA ASN A 135 11.20 19.49 2.27
C ASN A 135 9.78 19.83 2.73
N ALA A 136 9.61 20.53 3.86
CA ALA A 136 8.30 20.90 4.38
C ALA A 136 8.22 22.40 4.67
N ASN A 137 7.03 22.93 4.59
CA ASN A 137 6.71 24.32 4.90
C ASN A 137 5.34 24.40 5.57
N PHE A 138 5.27 25.12 6.69
CA PHE A 138 4.01 25.47 7.36
C PHE A 138 3.96 26.97 7.56
N ALA A 139 2.90 27.62 7.11
CA ALA A 139 2.75 29.07 7.22
C ALA A 139 1.29 29.47 7.44
N LEU A 140 1.10 30.62 8.08
CA LEU A 140 -0.15 31.36 8.08
C LEU A 140 0.03 32.65 7.28
N ASN A 141 -0.84 32.83 6.28
CA ASN A 141 -0.95 34.07 5.53
C ASN A 141 -2.10 34.91 6.10
N PHE A 142 -1.84 36.14 6.45
CA PHE A 142 -2.86 37.02 7.00
C PHE A 142 -2.64 38.47 6.59
N SER A 143 -3.71 39.25 6.58
CA SER A 143 -3.65 40.67 6.28
C SER A 143 -3.59 41.51 7.56
N THR A 144 -2.87 42.62 7.51
CA THR A 144 -2.84 43.62 8.58
C THR A 144 -3.77 44.80 8.27
N SER A 145 -4.12 45.58 9.30
CA SER A 145 -5.00 46.74 9.17
C SER A 145 -4.40 47.85 8.33
N ASP A 146 -3.07 47.88 8.16
CA ASP A 146 -2.35 48.80 7.28
C ASP A 146 -2.15 48.27 5.85
N ASN A 147 -2.98 47.26 5.46
CA ASN A 147 -3.03 46.64 4.14
C ASN A 147 -1.77 45.87 3.69
N ARG A 148 -0.94 45.40 4.61
CA ARG A 148 0.09 44.41 4.28
C ARG A 148 -0.50 43.03 4.27
N VAL A 149 0.05 42.14 3.43
CA VAL A 149 -0.15 40.68 3.50
C VAL A 149 1.14 40.10 4.03
N LEU A 150 1.06 39.47 5.18
CA LEU A 150 2.19 38.85 5.87
C LEU A 150 2.10 37.33 5.81
N ASN A 151 3.27 36.72 5.68
CA ASN A 151 3.44 35.26 5.82
C ASN A 151 4.28 35.00 7.09
N THR A 152 3.85 34.11 7.93
CA THR A 152 4.58 33.82 9.19
C THR A 152 6.01 33.34 8.96
N ASN A 153 6.34 32.78 7.80
CA ASN A 153 7.71 32.38 7.45
C ASN A 153 8.67 33.59 7.31
N ASP A 154 8.12 34.76 7.12
CA ASP A 154 8.90 35.99 7.06
C ASP A 154 9.09 36.63 8.43
N LEU A 155 8.40 36.17 9.45
CA LEU A 155 8.46 36.67 10.81
C LEU A 155 9.54 35.97 11.62
N TYR A 156 10.18 36.70 12.53
CA TYR A 156 11.07 36.15 13.55
C TYR A 156 10.31 35.96 14.86
N PHE A 157 10.55 34.86 15.52
CA PHE A 157 9.96 34.46 16.79
C PHE A 157 11.02 34.35 17.87
N GLU A 158 10.71 34.85 19.06
CA GLU A 158 11.55 34.69 20.25
C GLU A 158 11.18 33.38 20.95
N PRO A 159 12.12 32.40 21.04
CA PRO A 159 11.87 31.13 21.71
C PRO A 159 11.97 31.27 23.24
N THR A 160 11.09 30.55 23.94
CA THR A 160 11.17 30.34 25.38
C THR A 160 10.84 28.89 25.69
N LEU A 161 11.85 28.12 26.08
CA LEU A 161 11.70 26.73 26.49
C LEU A 161 11.43 26.65 27.99
N SER A 162 10.43 25.89 28.37
CA SER A 162 10.01 25.66 29.78
C SER A 162 9.51 24.24 29.98
N LYS A 163 9.20 23.86 31.22
CA LYS A 163 8.59 22.58 31.55
C LYS A 163 7.23 22.82 32.24
N SER A 164 6.24 22.00 31.88
CA SER A 164 4.94 21.94 32.53
C SER A 164 4.72 20.51 33.04
N GLY A 165 5.06 20.25 34.31
CA GLY A 165 5.19 18.89 34.82
C GLY A 165 6.33 18.16 34.13
N GLU A 166 6.02 17.02 33.49
CA GLU A 166 6.99 16.24 32.69
C GLU A 166 7.06 16.71 31.23
N ASN A 167 6.11 17.53 30.79
CA ASN A 167 6.04 18.00 29.40
C ASN A 167 7.06 19.11 29.14
N GLN A 168 7.69 19.06 27.96
CA GLN A 168 8.47 20.18 27.44
C GLN A 168 7.53 21.13 26.70
N VAL A 169 7.67 22.43 26.94
CA VAL A 169 6.86 23.46 26.33
C VAL A 169 7.77 24.51 25.71
N LEU A 170 7.66 24.67 24.40
CA LEU A 170 8.33 25.74 23.66
C LEU A 170 7.30 26.79 23.23
N SER A 171 7.49 28.02 23.68
CA SER A 171 6.73 29.21 23.30
C SER A 171 7.56 30.03 22.32
N MET A 172 7.08 30.22 21.10
CA MET A 172 7.68 30.99 20.04
C MET A 172 6.82 32.25 19.83
N LYS A 173 7.32 33.46 20.11
CA LYS A 173 6.53 34.70 20.07
C LYS A 173 7.04 35.68 19.04
N ALA A 174 6.23 35.99 18.04
CA ALA A 174 6.42 37.14 17.16
C ALA A 174 5.69 38.36 17.77
N LYS A 175 6.45 39.26 18.39
CA LYS A 175 5.91 40.38 19.14
C LYS A 175 5.68 41.59 18.26
N VAL A 176 4.63 42.35 18.56
CA VAL A 176 4.33 43.69 18.00
C VAL A 176 4.46 44.80 19.07
N ALA A 177 4.50 44.38 20.37
CA ALA A 177 4.82 45.18 21.53
C ALA A 177 5.27 44.24 22.68
N SER A 178 5.62 44.79 23.83
CA SER A 178 6.08 44.00 24.97
C SER A 178 5.05 42.96 25.46
N ASP A 179 3.77 43.28 25.35
CA ASP A 179 2.61 42.51 25.81
C ASP A 179 1.69 42.02 24.69
N LYS A 180 2.02 42.34 23.40
CA LYS A 180 1.24 41.97 22.23
C LYS A 180 2.03 41.10 21.28
N PHE A 181 1.51 39.92 20.94
CA PHE A 181 2.24 38.94 20.16
C PHE A 181 1.34 37.95 19.44
N LEU A 182 1.87 37.30 18.40
CA LEU A 182 1.45 36.01 17.86
C LEU A 182 2.35 34.93 18.46
N GLU A 183 1.79 33.86 18.99
CA GLU A 183 2.52 32.77 19.63
C GLU A 183 2.23 31.44 18.93
N TYR A 184 3.29 30.71 18.60
CA TYR A 184 3.27 29.28 18.30
C TYR A 184 3.78 28.55 19.54
N ARG A 185 2.93 27.75 20.16
CA ARG A 185 3.25 27.01 21.38
C ARG A 185 3.22 25.52 21.08
N TYR A 186 4.38 24.89 21.23
CA TYR A 186 4.57 23.45 21.10
C TYR A 186 4.63 22.82 22.48
N GLU A 187 3.91 21.72 22.68
CA GLU A 187 3.92 20.95 23.92
C GLU A 187 4.18 19.48 23.62
N MET A 188 5.29 18.96 24.11
CA MET A 188 5.74 17.59 23.88
C MET A 188 5.74 16.83 25.19
N LYS A 189 4.99 15.70 25.22
CA LYS A 189 4.98 14.76 26.32
C LYS A 189 6.09 13.73 26.20
N PRO A 190 6.54 13.11 27.32
CA PRO A 190 7.41 11.95 27.27
C PRO A 190 6.79 10.81 26.44
N ASP A 191 7.59 10.08 25.68
CA ASP A 191 7.22 8.85 24.94
C ASP A 191 6.03 8.96 23.97
N GLU A 192 5.55 10.18 23.64
CA GLU A 192 4.45 10.37 22.70
C GLU A 192 4.93 10.93 21.35
N TYR A 193 4.30 10.46 20.26
CA TYR A 193 4.48 11.00 18.90
C TYR A 193 3.55 12.19 18.60
N LEU A 194 2.59 12.46 19.49
CA LEU A 194 1.65 13.56 19.36
C LEU A 194 2.19 14.79 20.10
N ILE A 195 2.29 15.89 19.40
CA ILE A 195 2.78 17.17 19.88
C ILE A 195 1.63 18.18 19.86
N GLY A 196 1.24 18.71 21.01
CA GLY A 196 0.29 19.81 21.07
C GLY A 196 0.86 21.03 20.34
N PHE A 197 0.07 21.64 19.47
CA PHE A 197 0.44 22.84 18.73
C PHE A 197 -0.66 23.89 18.79
N THR A 198 -0.45 24.93 19.62
CA THR A 198 -1.41 26.02 19.78
C THR A 198 -0.90 27.25 19.05
N VAL A 199 -1.75 27.81 18.19
CA VAL A 199 -1.55 29.12 17.58
C VAL A 199 -2.49 30.10 18.25
N ARG A 200 -1.93 31.07 18.97
CA ARG A 200 -2.72 32.09 19.65
C ARG A 200 -2.11 33.45 19.52
N SER A 201 -2.93 34.46 19.67
CA SER A 201 -2.43 35.85 19.76
C SER A 201 -2.96 36.53 21.02
N GLN A 202 -2.31 37.64 21.34
CA GLN A 202 -2.72 38.52 22.42
C GLN A 202 -2.53 39.97 21.98
N GLY A 203 -3.63 40.75 22.00
CA GLY A 203 -3.62 42.17 21.73
C GLY A 203 -3.39 42.53 20.26
N LEU A 204 -3.69 41.59 19.32
CA LEU A 204 -3.56 41.81 17.88
C LEU A 204 -4.83 42.39 17.24
N ASN A 205 -5.92 42.47 18.00
CA ASN A 205 -7.13 43.15 17.52
C ASN A 205 -6.82 44.60 17.10
N GLY A 206 -7.22 44.97 15.86
CA GLY A 206 -6.91 46.24 15.25
C GLY A 206 -5.51 46.34 14.58
N ILE A 207 -4.64 45.34 14.75
CA ILE A 207 -3.38 45.17 14.02
C ILE A 207 -3.56 44.21 12.86
N VAL A 208 -4.21 43.08 13.12
CA VAL A 208 -4.60 42.11 12.09
C VAL A 208 -5.99 42.48 11.57
N ASN A 209 -6.19 42.36 10.28
CA ASN A 209 -7.46 42.65 9.63
C ASN A 209 -8.44 41.48 9.77
N SER A 210 -9.36 41.57 10.72
CA SER A 210 -10.36 40.53 10.98
C SER A 210 -11.44 40.35 9.90
N SER A 211 -11.49 41.21 8.90
CA SER A 211 -12.43 41.09 7.78
C SER A 211 -11.90 40.21 6.65
N LYS A 212 -10.68 39.73 6.74
CA LYS A 212 -10.07 38.80 5.77
C LYS A 212 -9.75 37.48 6.43
N PRO A 213 -9.92 36.38 5.71
CA PRO A 213 -9.53 35.07 6.22
C PRO A 213 -8.02 34.99 6.44
N ILE A 214 -7.61 34.04 7.27
CA ILE A 214 -6.24 33.59 7.40
C ILE A 214 -6.12 32.34 6.58
N ASP A 215 -5.10 32.24 5.73
CA ASP A 215 -4.84 31.02 4.97
C ASP A 215 -3.70 30.24 5.63
N LEU A 216 -4.01 29.02 6.11
CA LEU A 216 -3.02 28.06 6.56
C LEU A 216 -2.53 27.30 5.34
N ASP A 217 -1.23 27.38 5.08
CA ASP A 217 -0.53 26.65 4.03
C ASP A 217 0.38 25.58 4.67
N TRP A 218 0.15 24.31 4.33
CA TRP A 218 1.04 23.24 4.71
C TRP A 218 1.46 22.45 3.47
N LYS A 219 2.76 22.46 3.18
CA LYS A 219 3.36 21.76 2.02
C LYS A 219 4.45 20.81 2.49
N MET A 220 4.59 19.67 1.80
CA MET A 220 5.65 18.73 2.11
C MET A 220 6.00 17.85 0.90
N LYS A 221 7.29 17.71 0.62
CA LYS A 221 7.82 16.68 -0.27
C LYS A 221 8.15 15.43 0.56
N ALA A 222 7.50 14.32 0.25
CA ALA A 222 7.64 13.07 1.00
C ALA A 222 9.01 12.43 0.73
N ILE A 223 9.85 12.32 1.77
CA ILE A 223 11.19 11.74 1.71
C ILE A 223 11.09 10.22 1.54
N ARG A 224 11.94 9.65 0.70
CA ARG A 224 12.07 8.21 0.50
C ARG A 224 12.73 7.53 1.70
N HIS A 225 12.11 6.44 2.19
CA HIS A 225 12.63 5.62 3.31
C HIS A 225 12.85 4.15 2.93
N SER A 226 12.29 3.70 1.79
CA SER A 226 12.33 2.29 1.35
C SER A 226 13.27 2.08 0.16
N LYS A 227 13.70 0.84 -0.04
CA LYS A 227 14.63 0.45 -1.09
C LYS A 227 14.11 0.73 -2.51
N SER A 228 12.82 0.43 -2.78
CA SER A 228 12.16 0.80 -4.03
C SER A 228 11.35 2.07 -3.86
N ILE A 229 11.67 3.09 -4.65
CA ILE A 229 10.92 4.34 -4.66
C ILE A 229 9.53 4.18 -5.27
N GLN A 230 9.39 3.38 -6.33
CA GLN A 230 8.08 3.08 -6.92
C GLN A 230 7.16 2.33 -5.95
N TYR A 231 7.73 1.38 -5.21
CA TYR A 231 6.96 0.62 -4.22
C TYR A 231 6.47 1.52 -3.08
N GLU A 232 7.36 2.34 -2.51
CA GLU A 232 7.01 3.32 -1.48
C GLU A 232 5.99 4.34 -1.97
N ASN A 233 6.19 4.87 -3.18
CA ASN A 233 5.31 5.85 -3.80
C ASN A 233 3.86 5.37 -3.92
N ARG A 234 3.63 4.07 -4.18
CA ARG A 234 2.30 3.45 -4.22
C ARG A 234 1.54 3.59 -2.91
N TYR A 235 2.25 3.57 -1.78
CA TYR A 235 1.65 3.69 -0.44
C TYR A 235 1.77 5.09 0.15
N THR A 236 2.45 6.01 -0.54
CA THR A 236 2.58 7.42 -0.16
C THR A 236 1.40 8.20 -0.70
N ARG A 237 0.61 8.83 0.18
CA ARG A 237 -0.60 9.59 -0.23
C ARG A 237 -1.16 10.48 0.87
N VAL A 238 -1.94 11.49 0.48
CA VAL A 238 -2.78 12.25 1.39
C VAL A 238 -3.98 11.40 1.78
N THR A 239 -4.22 11.29 3.08
CA THR A 239 -5.42 10.66 3.66
C THR A 239 -6.03 11.65 4.65
N TYR A 240 -7.34 11.74 4.73
CA TYR A 240 -8.01 12.72 5.58
C TYR A 240 -9.33 12.17 6.14
N ASN A 241 -9.70 12.71 7.31
CA ASN A 241 -10.98 12.44 7.95
C ASN A 241 -11.88 13.66 7.79
N HIS A 242 -13.08 13.47 7.27
CA HIS A 242 -14.04 14.54 6.96
C HIS A 242 -15.49 14.08 7.13
N ASP A 243 -16.43 15.01 7.09
CA ASP A 243 -17.88 14.80 7.00
C ASP A 243 -18.39 13.60 7.82
N GLY A 244 -18.32 13.69 9.15
CA GLY A 244 -18.85 12.67 10.05
C GLY A 244 -18.00 11.40 10.15
N ASP A 245 -16.68 11.56 10.22
CA ASP A 245 -15.70 10.48 10.38
C ASP A 245 -15.51 9.59 9.14
N LYS A 246 -15.82 10.08 7.95
CA LYS A 246 -15.43 9.42 6.70
C LYS A 246 -13.93 9.56 6.47
N ILE A 247 -13.33 8.48 6.02
CA ILE A 247 -11.92 8.47 5.62
C ILE A 247 -11.84 8.45 4.10
N SER A 248 -11.19 9.45 3.56
CA SER A 248 -10.91 9.58 2.13
C SER A 248 -9.41 9.75 1.88
N LYS A 249 -9.02 9.63 0.64
CA LYS A 249 -7.64 9.71 0.21
C LYS A 249 -7.56 10.22 -1.22
N LEU A 250 -6.55 11.01 -1.52
CA LEU A 250 -6.24 11.38 -2.88
C LEU A 250 -5.75 10.17 -3.69
N SER A 251 -5.92 10.22 -5.00
CA SER A 251 -5.56 9.13 -5.91
C SER A 251 -4.05 8.89 -5.96
N GLU A 252 -3.65 7.77 -6.58
CA GLU A 252 -2.24 7.44 -6.80
C GLU A 252 -1.69 8.08 -8.09
N GLY A 253 -2.55 8.76 -8.85
CA GLY A 253 -2.23 9.32 -10.16
C GLY A 253 -1.14 10.39 -10.17
N SER A 254 -0.93 11.03 -11.32
CA SER A 254 0.11 12.05 -11.52
C SER A 254 -0.16 13.30 -10.67
N GLU A 255 -1.40 13.75 -10.65
CA GLU A 255 -1.90 14.87 -9.86
C GLU A 255 -3.33 14.59 -9.44
N ASP A 256 -3.68 14.98 -8.22
CA ASP A 256 -5.04 14.90 -7.70
C ASP A 256 -5.30 16.03 -6.71
N GLU A 257 -6.46 16.66 -6.82
CA GLU A 257 -6.88 17.78 -6.00
C GLU A 257 -8.33 17.59 -5.56
N GLU A 258 -8.60 17.74 -4.27
CA GLU A 258 -9.93 17.66 -3.69
C GLU A 258 -10.14 18.81 -2.70
N THR A 259 -11.38 19.28 -2.61
CA THR A 259 -11.80 20.26 -1.60
C THR A 259 -12.87 19.63 -0.74
N GLU A 260 -12.59 19.54 0.56
CA GLU A 260 -13.42 18.85 1.53
C GLU A 260 -13.86 19.75 2.67
N VAL A 261 -14.95 19.37 3.31
CA VAL A 261 -15.55 20.12 4.43
C VAL A 261 -15.51 19.31 5.72
N ASP A 262 -15.57 19.99 6.86
CA ASP A 262 -15.58 19.38 8.21
C ASP A 262 -14.39 18.44 8.44
N VAL A 263 -13.19 18.85 8.03
CA VAL A 263 -11.99 18.01 8.10
C VAL A 263 -11.40 18.03 9.51
N LYS A 264 -11.29 16.84 10.15
CA LYS A 264 -10.73 16.68 11.50
C LYS A 264 -9.22 16.58 11.51
N TRP A 265 -8.68 15.86 10.52
CA TRP A 265 -7.24 15.70 10.37
C TRP A 265 -6.86 15.45 8.90
N ILE A 266 -5.65 15.89 8.57
CA ILE A 266 -4.99 15.70 7.28
C ILE A 266 -3.71 14.93 7.54
N SER A 267 -3.50 13.81 6.85
CA SER A 267 -2.33 12.95 6.98
C SER A 267 -1.54 12.89 5.68
N TYR A 268 -0.29 13.34 5.72
CA TYR A 268 0.71 13.10 4.68
C TYR A 268 1.44 11.80 5.02
N ARG A 269 0.90 10.70 4.51
CA ARG A 269 1.44 9.37 4.79
C ARG A 269 2.56 9.03 3.82
N GLN A 270 3.69 8.59 4.37
CA GLN A 270 4.89 8.13 3.67
C GLN A 270 5.10 6.65 3.97
N HIS A 271 4.32 5.76 3.32
CA HIS A 271 4.32 4.31 3.51
C HIS A 271 4.16 3.90 5.00
N PHE A 272 5.26 3.83 5.76
CA PHE A 272 5.31 3.40 7.15
C PHE A 272 5.30 4.52 8.18
N PHE A 273 5.36 5.77 7.76
CA PHE A 273 5.35 6.93 8.65
C PHE A 273 4.32 7.96 8.18
N SER A 274 3.90 8.81 9.08
CA SER A 274 2.96 9.88 8.74
C SER A 274 3.29 11.17 9.47
N SER A 275 3.08 12.27 8.77
CA SER A 275 2.94 13.61 9.33
C SER A 275 1.45 13.94 9.32
N ILE A 276 0.83 14.13 10.49
CA ILE A 276 -0.61 14.39 10.58
C ILE A 276 -0.85 15.69 11.33
N LEU A 277 -1.66 16.56 10.75
CA LEU A 277 -2.21 17.75 11.41
C LEU A 277 -3.64 17.48 11.81
N THR A 278 -3.96 17.65 13.11
CA THR A 278 -5.32 17.48 13.64
C THR A 278 -5.85 18.78 14.19
N TYR A 279 -7.17 18.98 14.06
CA TYR A 279 -7.87 20.11 14.65
C TYR A 279 -9.18 19.63 15.29
N ALA A 280 -9.32 19.81 16.61
CA ALA A 280 -10.46 19.32 17.37
C ALA A 280 -11.78 19.95 16.95
N ASP A 281 -11.78 21.27 16.63
CA ASP A 281 -12.95 22.02 16.18
C ASP A 281 -13.27 21.80 14.69
N LYS A 282 -12.45 21.03 13.97
CA LYS A 282 -12.48 20.76 12.54
C LYS A 282 -12.17 21.98 11.66
N PHE A 283 -11.54 21.71 10.55
CA PHE A 283 -11.39 22.70 9.47
C PHE A 283 -12.71 22.74 8.69
N GLU A 284 -13.32 23.92 8.55
CA GLU A 284 -14.58 24.06 7.81
C GLU A 284 -14.40 23.64 6.34
N THR A 285 -13.29 24.02 5.75
CA THR A 285 -12.91 23.64 4.38
C THR A 285 -11.41 23.39 4.34
N ALA A 286 -10.98 22.38 3.58
CA ALA A 286 -9.58 22.14 3.27
C ALA A 286 -9.44 21.78 1.80
N LYS A 287 -8.56 22.49 1.09
CA LYS A 287 -8.16 22.17 -0.27
C LYS A 287 -6.87 21.36 -0.19
N LEU A 288 -6.91 20.14 -0.70
CA LEU A 288 -5.84 19.15 -0.62
C LEU A 288 -5.31 18.83 -2.02
N ASN A 289 -4.00 18.80 -2.18
CA ASN A 289 -3.35 18.49 -3.45
C ASN A 289 -2.24 17.46 -3.26
N SER A 290 -2.04 16.60 -4.24
CA SER A 290 -0.97 15.60 -4.30
C SER A 290 -0.41 15.50 -5.71
N VAL A 291 0.88 15.73 -5.86
CA VAL A 291 1.60 15.62 -7.13
C VAL A 291 2.59 14.46 -7.04
N ASN A 292 2.54 13.54 -8.01
CA ASN A 292 3.49 12.44 -8.11
C ASN A 292 4.81 12.94 -8.72
N LEU A 293 5.92 12.63 -8.06
CA LEU A 293 7.26 12.99 -8.52
C LEU A 293 8.03 11.81 -9.12
N VAL A 294 7.48 10.57 -9.03
CA VAL A 294 8.15 9.34 -9.46
C VAL A 294 7.54 8.84 -10.76
N GLU A 295 8.32 8.86 -11.83
CA GLU A 295 7.93 8.29 -13.12
C GLU A 295 8.43 6.84 -13.27
N GLU A 296 9.69 6.59 -12.89
CA GLU A 296 10.37 5.29 -13.01
C GLU A 296 11.10 4.92 -11.71
N GLU A 297 11.59 3.68 -11.61
CA GLU A 297 12.44 3.27 -10.50
C GLU A 297 13.77 4.03 -10.57
N SER A 298 14.16 4.64 -9.46
CA SER A 298 15.38 5.43 -9.35
C SER A 298 16.07 5.14 -8.02
N HIS A 299 17.39 5.00 -8.05
CA HIS A 299 18.20 4.80 -6.84
C HIS A 299 18.66 6.12 -6.21
N THR A 300 18.62 7.23 -6.95
CA THR A 300 19.10 8.55 -6.53
C THR A 300 18.01 9.51 -6.13
N GLN A 301 16.77 9.28 -6.57
CA GLN A 301 15.64 10.16 -6.29
C GLN A 301 15.25 10.10 -4.80
N GLN A 302 15.11 11.27 -4.18
CA GLN A 302 14.87 11.43 -2.74
C GLN A 302 13.39 11.58 -2.37
N PHE A 303 12.56 12.09 -3.28
CA PHE A 303 11.17 12.42 -2.99
C PHE A 303 10.21 11.59 -3.83
N THR A 304 9.13 11.15 -3.19
CA THR A 304 8.08 10.35 -3.84
C THR A 304 6.94 11.21 -4.35
N LYS A 305 6.42 12.11 -3.52
CA LYS A 305 5.30 13.00 -3.84
C LYS A 305 5.48 14.37 -3.20
N GLU A 306 4.81 15.36 -3.77
CA GLU A 306 4.59 16.66 -3.16
C GLU A 306 3.13 16.76 -2.72
N PHE A 307 2.93 17.19 -1.47
CA PHE A 307 1.63 17.39 -0.85
C PHE A 307 1.42 18.85 -0.50
N ALA A 308 0.19 19.32 -0.64
CA ALA A 308 -0.22 20.64 -0.18
C ALA A 308 -1.61 20.58 0.45
N ALA A 309 -1.79 21.37 1.51
CA ALA A 309 -3.07 21.65 2.12
C ALA A 309 -3.21 23.15 2.32
N GLU A 310 -4.29 23.73 1.79
CA GLU A 310 -4.67 25.13 1.95
C GLU A 310 -5.97 25.15 2.74
N VAL A 311 -5.96 25.82 3.89
CA VAL A 311 -7.08 25.82 4.83
C VAL A 311 -7.40 27.26 5.26
N PRO A 312 -8.56 27.80 4.88
CA PRO A 312 -9.02 29.09 5.40
C PRO A 312 -9.41 28.96 6.87
N LEU A 313 -8.97 29.92 7.67
CA LEU A 313 -9.25 30.02 9.08
C LEU A 313 -9.82 31.41 9.41
N GLU A 314 -10.68 31.49 10.41
CA GLU A 314 -11.26 32.75 10.87
C GLU A 314 -10.72 33.18 12.22
N LEU A 315 -10.49 34.48 12.42
CA LEU A 315 -10.11 35.03 13.72
C LEU A 315 -11.27 34.91 14.72
N GLN A 316 -10.98 34.47 15.92
CA GLN A 316 -11.95 34.40 16.99
C GLN A 316 -11.89 35.70 17.84
N GLY A 317 -12.91 36.54 17.72
CA GLY A 317 -12.92 37.85 18.39
C GLY A 317 -11.78 38.80 17.99
N GLY A 318 -11.25 38.64 16.78
CA GLY A 318 -10.12 39.40 16.25
C GLY A 318 -8.74 38.90 16.69
N GLU A 319 -8.67 37.71 17.31
CA GLU A 319 -7.43 37.08 17.75
C GLU A 319 -7.30 35.66 17.16
N PHE A 320 -6.06 35.18 17.05
CA PHE A 320 -5.79 33.77 16.73
C PHE A 320 -6.08 32.89 17.96
N ALA A 321 -6.80 31.81 17.79
CA ALA A 321 -7.15 30.90 18.88
C ALA A 321 -7.37 29.48 18.35
N TYR A 322 -6.31 28.80 17.94
CA TYR A 322 -6.40 27.47 17.34
C TYR A 322 -5.59 26.45 18.15
N ASN A 323 -6.19 25.30 18.45
CA ASN A 323 -5.57 24.20 19.14
C ASN A 323 -5.44 23.02 18.20
N PHE A 324 -4.31 22.92 17.58
CA PHE A 324 -3.92 21.82 16.69
C PHE A 324 -3.09 20.76 17.45
N ASN A 325 -2.90 19.61 16.82
CA ASN A 325 -1.83 18.69 17.19
C ASN A 325 -1.09 18.24 15.94
N TRP A 326 0.22 18.11 16.06
CA TRP A 326 1.06 17.41 15.12
C TRP A 326 1.27 15.99 15.57
N TYR A 327 1.15 15.03 14.66
CA TYR A 327 1.63 13.69 14.84
C TYR A 327 2.78 13.46 13.85
N TYR A 328 3.96 13.13 14.37
CA TYR A 328 5.10 12.68 13.58
C TYR A 328 5.48 11.30 14.10
N GLY A 329 5.20 10.25 13.32
CA GLY A 329 5.42 8.90 13.84
C GLY A 329 5.10 7.78 12.88
N PRO A 330 5.28 6.53 13.36
CA PRO A 330 5.03 5.31 12.58
C PRO A 330 3.53 5.09 12.37
N THR A 331 3.16 4.54 11.20
CA THR A 331 1.79 4.06 10.92
C THR A 331 1.58 2.67 11.53
N ASP A 332 1.95 2.51 12.80
CA ASP A 332 1.79 1.28 13.57
C ASP A 332 0.45 1.27 14.29
N VAL A 333 -0.30 0.17 14.17
CA VAL A 333 -1.61 0.00 14.81
C VAL A 333 -1.53 0.19 16.33
N LYS A 334 -0.48 -0.32 16.99
CA LYS A 334 -0.32 -0.20 18.45
C LYS A 334 -0.06 1.23 18.88
N VAL A 335 0.67 2.00 18.07
CA VAL A 335 0.97 3.41 18.35
C VAL A 335 -0.27 4.27 18.09
N LEU A 336 -0.88 4.14 16.92
CA LEU A 336 -2.03 4.98 16.55
C LEU A 336 -3.28 4.66 17.37
N ALA A 337 -3.42 3.43 17.88
CA ALA A 337 -4.51 3.07 18.80
C ALA A 337 -4.46 3.79 20.15
N GLN A 338 -3.34 4.42 20.51
CA GLN A 338 -3.25 5.27 21.71
C GLN A 338 -4.04 6.57 21.55
N TYR A 339 -4.24 7.02 20.29
CA TYR A 339 -4.93 8.27 19.93
C TYR A 339 -6.35 8.01 19.38
N LYS A 340 -7.10 7.11 20.01
CA LYS A 340 -8.45 6.69 19.57
C LYS A 340 -9.44 7.84 19.47
N GLU A 341 -9.36 8.82 20.37
CA GLU A 341 -10.25 9.99 20.39
C GLU A 341 -10.09 10.84 19.11
N LEU A 342 -8.90 10.83 18.50
CA LEU A 342 -8.61 11.50 17.25
C LEU A 342 -8.90 10.63 16.02
N GLY A 343 -9.10 9.32 16.19
CA GLY A 343 -9.36 8.37 15.10
C GLY A 343 -8.17 8.18 14.16
N LEU A 344 -6.93 8.39 14.63
CA LEU A 344 -5.73 8.33 13.78
C LEU A 344 -5.43 6.93 13.23
N GLU A 345 -5.89 5.87 13.91
CA GLU A 345 -5.73 4.49 13.42
C GLU A 345 -6.44 4.23 12.09
N ASP A 346 -7.44 5.06 11.74
CA ASP A 346 -8.17 4.95 10.48
C ASP A 346 -7.36 5.47 9.28
N SER A 347 -6.23 6.15 9.53
CA SER A 347 -5.25 6.51 8.48
C SER A 347 -4.48 5.30 7.93
N ILE A 348 -4.51 4.14 8.63
CA ILE A 348 -3.85 2.91 8.20
C ILE A 348 -4.62 2.27 7.04
N PRO A 349 -3.96 1.92 5.93
CA PRO A 349 -4.61 1.36 4.76
C PRO A 349 -4.90 -0.14 4.91
N PHE A 350 -5.83 -0.53 5.75
CA PHE A 350 -6.23 -1.94 5.89
C PHE A 350 -6.84 -2.56 4.62
N GLY A 351 -7.26 -1.73 3.66
CA GLY A 351 -7.99 -2.14 2.47
C GLY A 351 -9.46 -1.73 2.54
N TRP A 352 -10.24 -2.07 1.52
CA TRP A 352 -11.65 -1.68 1.40
C TRP A 352 -12.61 -2.83 1.70
N GLY A 353 -13.79 -2.52 2.23
CA GLY A 353 -14.88 -3.46 2.48
C GLY A 353 -14.46 -4.68 3.32
N ILE A 354 -14.81 -5.89 2.85
CA ILE A 354 -14.52 -7.13 3.57
C ILE A 354 -13.01 -7.39 3.72
N PHE A 355 -12.19 -6.92 2.80
CA PHE A 355 -10.73 -7.12 2.84
C PHE A 355 -10.10 -6.30 3.97
N GLY A 356 -10.51 -5.04 4.11
CA GLY A 356 -10.10 -4.20 5.22
C GLY A 356 -10.58 -4.74 6.56
N TRP A 357 -11.80 -5.26 6.63
CA TRP A 357 -12.33 -5.90 7.83
C TRP A 357 -11.51 -7.14 8.24
N ILE A 358 -11.18 -8.02 7.27
CA ILE A 358 -10.33 -9.19 7.52
C ILE A 358 -8.94 -8.78 8.03
N ASN A 359 -8.34 -7.75 7.42
CA ASN A 359 -7.03 -7.27 7.85
C ASN A 359 -7.07 -6.68 9.25
N ARG A 360 -8.02 -5.79 9.53
CA ARG A 360 -8.11 -5.08 10.81
C ARG A 360 -8.43 -6.02 11.97
N TYR A 361 -9.37 -6.98 11.79
CA TYR A 361 -9.90 -7.80 12.88
C TYR A 361 -9.37 -9.23 12.91
N ILE A 362 -8.73 -9.72 11.85
CA ILE A 362 -8.21 -11.09 11.79
C ILE A 362 -6.69 -11.08 11.63
N PHE A 363 -6.15 -10.61 10.49
CA PHE A 363 -4.73 -10.77 10.20
C PHE A 363 -3.84 -9.94 11.11
N THR A 364 -4.16 -8.66 11.32
CA THR A 364 -3.34 -7.79 12.18
C THR A 364 -3.29 -8.29 13.62
N PRO A 365 -4.41 -8.60 14.31
CA PRO A 365 -4.36 -9.13 15.67
C PRO A 365 -3.66 -10.49 15.76
N VAL A 366 -3.94 -11.42 14.84
CA VAL A 366 -3.32 -12.75 14.83
C VAL A 366 -1.81 -12.65 14.62
N TYR A 367 -1.37 -11.86 13.63
CA TYR A 367 0.05 -11.67 13.36
C TYR A 367 0.75 -10.97 14.54
N THR A 368 0.15 -9.91 15.08
CA THR A 368 0.68 -9.18 16.24
C THR A 368 0.85 -10.10 17.46
N PHE A 369 -0.13 -10.98 17.70
CA PHE A 369 -0.04 -11.97 18.78
C PHE A 369 1.08 -12.98 18.51
N LEU A 370 1.14 -13.58 17.33
CA LEU A 370 2.17 -14.56 16.98
C LEU A 370 3.57 -13.96 17.01
N SER A 371 3.75 -12.77 16.48
CA SER A 371 5.06 -12.08 16.42
C SER A 371 5.54 -11.55 17.78
N SER A 372 4.71 -11.59 18.83
CA SER A 372 5.12 -11.21 20.18
C SER A 372 6.03 -12.24 20.85
N PHE A 373 5.98 -13.51 20.41
CA PHE A 373 6.77 -14.60 20.99
C PHE A 373 7.45 -15.51 19.94
N LEU A 374 7.14 -15.34 18.65
CA LEU A 374 7.77 -16.08 17.56
C LEU A 374 8.62 -15.13 16.70
N PRO A 375 9.71 -15.63 16.08
CA PRO A 375 10.41 -14.90 15.03
C PRO A 375 9.44 -14.52 13.90
N TYR A 376 9.59 -13.34 13.33
CA TYR A 376 8.62 -12.72 12.40
C TYR A 376 8.25 -13.60 11.21
N GLY A 377 9.23 -14.23 10.55
CA GLY A 377 8.96 -15.16 9.44
C GLY A 377 8.26 -16.45 9.90
N ILE A 378 8.59 -16.96 11.09
CA ILE A 378 7.88 -18.12 11.68
C ILE A 378 6.45 -17.74 12.02
N ALA A 379 6.19 -16.55 12.50
CA ALA A 379 4.83 -16.05 12.72
C ALA A 379 4.00 -16.05 11.42
N ILE A 380 4.59 -15.69 10.26
CA ILE A 380 3.95 -15.81 8.94
C ILE A 380 3.64 -17.29 8.64
N VAL A 381 4.60 -18.19 8.85
CA VAL A 381 4.41 -19.64 8.61
C VAL A 381 3.27 -20.18 9.47
N VAL A 382 3.25 -19.89 10.77
CA VAL A 382 2.19 -20.34 11.69
C VAL A 382 0.84 -19.74 11.30
N MET A 383 0.78 -18.45 10.99
CA MET A 383 -0.44 -17.80 10.49
C MET A 383 -0.94 -18.48 9.21
N THR A 384 -0.03 -18.84 8.29
CA THR A 384 -0.38 -19.58 7.07
C THR A 384 -0.98 -20.95 7.38
N ILE A 385 -0.40 -21.70 8.34
CA ILE A 385 -0.93 -22.98 8.79
C ILE A 385 -2.34 -22.82 9.35
N LEU A 386 -2.58 -21.82 10.21
CA LEU A 386 -3.90 -21.55 10.78
C LEU A 386 -4.94 -21.25 9.69
N VAL A 387 -4.62 -20.39 8.73
CA VAL A 387 -5.51 -20.10 7.59
C VAL A 387 -5.82 -21.37 6.80
N ARG A 388 -4.80 -22.21 6.53
CA ARG A 388 -4.99 -23.48 5.79
C ARG A 388 -5.81 -24.50 6.56
N LEU A 389 -5.65 -24.57 7.87
CA LEU A 389 -6.49 -25.43 8.73
C LEU A 389 -7.96 -25.00 8.69
N ILE A 390 -8.24 -23.70 8.79
CA ILE A 390 -9.60 -23.16 8.68
C ILE A 390 -10.21 -23.47 7.30
N MET A 391 -9.41 -23.42 6.24
CA MET A 391 -9.86 -23.72 4.87
C MET A 391 -9.93 -25.22 4.55
N SER A 392 -9.34 -26.10 5.38
CA SER A 392 -9.20 -27.52 5.09
C SER A 392 -10.54 -28.25 4.84
N PRO A 393 -11.68 -27.96 5.51
CA PRO A 393 -12.95 -28.62 5.22
C PRO A 393 -13.48 -28.31 3.81
N ALA A 394 -13.30 -27.08 3.32
CA ALA A 394 -13.69 -26.69 1.96
C ALA A 394 -12.78 -27.35 0.93
N THR A 395 -11.48 -27.39 1.21
CA THR A 395 -10.47 -28.04 0.36
C THR A 395 -10.74 -29.55 0.26
N TYR A 396 -11.04 -30.23 1.36
CA TYR A 396 -11.41 -31.65 1.38
C TYR A 396 -12.63 -31.96 0.50
N LYS A 397 -13.72 -31.18 0.66
CA LYS A 397 -14.95 -31.36 -0.16
C LYS A 397 -14.67 -31.18 -1.66
N SER A 398 -13.80 -30.25 -2.00
CA SER A 398 -13.38 -30.01 -3.38
C SER A 398 -12.59 -31.18 -3.95
N TYR A 399 -11.61 -31.72 -3.20
CA TYR A 399 -10.84 -32.88 -3.64
C TYR A 399 -11.69 -34.13 -3.77
N LEU A 400 -12.62 -34.38 -2.85
CA LEU A 400 -13.57 -35.47 -2.95
C LEU A 400 -14.41 -35.38 -4.23
N SER A 401 -14.87 -34.16 -4.59
CA SER A 401 -15.60 -33.94 -5.83
C SER A 401 -14.75 -34.13 -7.08
N GLN A 402 -13.47 -33.68 -7.04
CA GLN A 402 -12.52 -33.92 -8.14
C GLN A 402 -12.25 -35.43 -8.32
N ALA A 403 -12.09 -36.17 -7.22
CA ALA A 403 -11.93 -37.62 -7.27
C ALA A 403 -13.15 -38.32 -7.88
N LYS A 404 -14.37 -37.91 -7.51
CA LYS A 404 -15.62 -38.40 -8.13
C LYS A 404 -15.67 -38.10 -9.63
N MET A 405 -15.23 -36.92 -10.06
CA MET A 405 -15.15 -36.57 -11.49
C MET A 405 -14.13 -37.45 -12.24
N LYS A 406 -13.02 -37.82 -11.59
CA LYS A 406 -12.01 -38.71 -12.17
C LYS A 406 -12.59 -40.09 -12.43
N VAL A 407 -13.36 -40.66 -11.49
CA VAL A 407 -14.04 -41.95 -11.63
C VAL A 407 -15.09 -41.91 -12.77
N LEU A 408 -15.75 -40.78 -13.01
CA LEU A 408 -16.72 -40.64 -14.10
C LEU A 408 -16.09 -40.38 -15.49
N LYS A 409 -14.76 -40.22 -15.56
CA LYS A 409 -14.07 -39.87 -16.82
C LYS A 409 -14.34 -40.86 -17.97
N PRO A 410 -14.36 -42.21 -17.78
CA PRO A 410 -14.68 -43.16 -18.85
C PRO A 410 -16.07 -42.90 -19.45
N GLU A 411 -17.10 -42.74 -18.60
CA GLU A 411 -18.48 -42.49 -19.05
C GLU A 411 -18.61 -41.13 -19.78
N ILE A 412 -17.85 -40.12 -19.33
CA ILE A 412 -17.79 -38.84 -20.01
C ILE A 412 -17.14 -38.96 -21.39
N THR A 413 -16.13 -39.82 -21.52
CA THR A 413 -15.47 -40.09 -22.81
C THR A 413 -16.44 -40.73 -23.79
N GLU A 414 -17.17 -41.76 -23.34
CA GLU A 414 -18.22 -42.38 -24.17
C GLU A 414 -19.30 -41.38 -24.62
N LEU A 415 -19.76 -40.49 -23.70
CA LEU A 415 -20.72 -39.46 -24.06
C LEU A 415 -20.14 -38.46 -25.07
N ASN A 416 -18.85 -38.16 -24.96
CA ASN A 416 -18.14 -37.25 -25.87
C ASN A 416 -18.06 -37.84 -27.29
N GLU A 417 -17.79 -39.13 -27.40
CA GLU A 417 -17.75 -39.83 -28.68
C GLU A 417 -19.17 -39.95 -29.30
N LYS A 418 -20.14 -40.32 -28.46
CA LYS A 418 -21.54 -40.48 -28.90
C LYS A 418 -22.17 -39.19 -29.44
N TYR A 419 -21.81 -38.04 -28.90
CA TYR A 419 -22.38 -36.75 -29.29
C TYR A 419 -21.31 -35.83 -29.89
N LYS A 420 -20.32 -36.39 -30.61
CA LYS A 420 -19.18 -35.66 -31.18
C LYS A 420 -19.60 -34.46 -32.04
N ASP A 421 -20.67 -34.61 -32.83
CA ASP A 421 -21.14 -33.60 -33.78
C ASP A 421 -22.19 -32.64 -33.20
N ASN A 422 -22.58 -32.81 -31.92
CA ASN A 422 -23.56 -31.97 -31.26
C ASN A 422 -23.07 -31.48 -29.89
N ALA A 423 -22.33 -30.37 -29.90
CA ALA A 423 -21.72 -29.81 -28.70
C ALA A 423 -22.74 -29.50 -27.57
N MET A 424 -23.96 -29.05 -27.95
CA MET A 424 -24.99 -28.70 -26.96
C MET A 424 -25.58 -29.95 -26.30
N LYS A 425 -25.86 -31.00 -27.06
CA LYS A 425 -26.38 -32.28 -26.53
C LYS A 425 -25.32 -32.99 -25.71
N LYS A 426 -24.05 -32.91 -26.12
CA LYS A 426 -22.90 -33.40 -25.35
C LYS A 426 -22.85 -32.74 -23.97
N GLN A 427 -22.95 -31.39 -23.90
CA GLN A 427 -22.92 -30.64 -22.65
C GLN A 427 -24.14 -30.98 -21.76
N GLN A 428 -25.31 -31.10 -22.34
CA GLN A 428 -26.54 -31.44 -21.64
C GLN A 428 -26.48 -32.84 -21.01
N GLU A 429 -26.03 -33.86 -21.74
CA GLU A 429 -25.93 -35.24 -21.26
C GLU A 429 -24.80 -35.38 -20.22
N THR A 430 -23.68 -34.68 -20.40
CA THR A 430 -22.60 -34.62 -19.39
C THR A 430 -23.10 -34.00 -18.08
N MET A 431 -23.88 -32.90 -18.15
CA MET A 431 -24.48 -32.28 -16.96
C MET A 431 -25.52 -33.19 -16.29
N LYS A 432 -26.32 -33.94 -17.06
CA LYS A 432 -27.24 -34.96 -16.53
C LYS A 432 -26.45 -36.07 -15.80
N LEU A 433 -25.33 -36.52 -16.37
CA LEU A 433 -24.48 -37.52 -15.75
C LEU A 433 -23.91 -37.02 -14.41
N TYR A 434 -23.36 -35.80 -14.37
CA TYR A 434 -22.87 -35.20 -13.11
C TYR A 434 -23.98 -35.11 -12.06
N ASN A 435 -25.17 -34.67 -12.47
CA ASN A 435 -26.31 -34.58 -11.57
C ASN A 435 -26.74 -35.97 -11.04
N LYS A 436 -26.79 -36.99 -11.87
CA LYS A 436 -27.12 -38.39 -11.46
C LYS A 436 -26.07 -38.95 -10.51
N ALA A 437 -24.79 -38.68 -10.78
CA ALA A 437 -23.68 -39.12 -9.94
C ALA A 437 -23.56 -38.37 -8.61
N GLY A 438 -24.27 -37.23 -8.48
CA GLY A 438 -24.17 -36.36 -7.29
C GLY A 438 -22.87 -35.59 -7.21
N VAL A 439 -22.31 -35.25 -8.35
CA VAL A 439 -21.06 -34.50 -8.49
C VAL A 439 -21.38 -33.11 -9.03
N SER A 440 -20.75 -32.08 -8.46
CA SER A 440 -20.85 -30.71 -8.99
C SER A 440 -19.54 -30.34 -9.67
N PRO A 441 -19.55 -29.98 -10.96
CA PRO A 441 -18.33 -29.52 -11.64
C PRO A 441 -17.77 -28.24 -11.05
N MET A 442 -18.60 -27.42 -10.40
CA MET A 442 -18.19 -26.17 -9.76
C MET A 442 -17.52 -26.39 -8.38
N SER A 443 -17.64 -27.58 -7.77
CA SER A 443 -17.04 -27.80 -6.45
C SER A 443 -15.51 -27.78 -6.49
N GLY A 444 -14.90 -28.01 -7.65
CA GLY A 444 -13.45 -27.88 -7.85
C GLY A 444 -12.91 -26.45 -7.71
N CYS A 445 -13.72 -25.43 -8.01
CA CYS A 445 -13.30 -24.02 -7.92
C CYS A 445 -13.65 -23.36 -6.57
N VAL A 446 -14.41 -24.03 -5.68
CA VAL A 446 -14.81 -23.46 -4.38
C VAL A 446 -13.61 -23.02 -3.52
N PRO A 447 -12.50 -23.79 -3.40
CA PRO A 447 -11.33 -23.33 -2.67
C PRO A 447 -10.72 -22.05 -3.26
N ALA A 448 -10.68 -21.93 -4.59
CA ALA A 448 -10.17 -20.73 -5.26
C ALA A 448 -11.05 -19.51 -4.97
N LEU A 449 -12.37 -19.65 -4.99
CA LEU A 449 -13.30 -18.57 -4.65
C LEU A 449 -13.17 -18.14 -3.18
N LEU A 450 -12.99 -19.07 -2.25
CA LEU A 450 -12.75 -18.78 -0.84
C LEU A 450 -11.35 -18.17 -0.59
N GLN A 451 -10.39 -18.50 -1.45
CA GLN A 451 -9.03 -17.96 -1.39
C GLN A 451 -8.95 -16.50 -1.85
N MET A 452 -9.85 -16.03 -2.74
CA MET A 452 -9.80 -14.68 -3.28
C MET A 452 -9.89 -13.58 -2.20
N PRO A 453 -10.84 -13.61 -1.25
CA PRO A 453 -10.85 -12.63 -0.16
C PRO A 453 -9.58 -12.63 0.68
N ILE A 454 -9.05 -13.82 0.97
CA ILE A 454 -7.80 -13.98 1.73
C ILE A 454 -6.61 -13.43 0.93
N PHE A 455 -6.59 -13.70 -0.38
CA PHE A 455 -5.55 -13.19 -1.28
C PHE A 455 -5.50 -11.66 -1.25
N TYR A 456 -6.63 -10.99 -1.50
CA TYR A 456 -6.69 -9.53 -1.52
C TYR A 456 -6.41 -8.91 -0.14
N ALA A 457 -6.88 -9.54 0.94
CA ALA A 457 -6.58 -9.05 2.27
C ALA A 457 -5.07 -9.11 2.56
N LEU A 458 -4.42 -10.24 2.31
CA LEU A 458 -2.97 -10.38 2.52
C LEU A 458 -2.14 -9.53 1.56
N PHE A 459 -2.62 -9.33 0.33
CA PHE A 459 -1.99 -8.43 -0.65
C PHE A 459 -1.89 -6.99 -0.13
N MET A 460 -2.86 -6.56 0.69
CA MET A 460 -2.83 -5.27 1.38
C MET A 460 -2.08 -5.33 2.72
N PHE A 461 -2.18 -6.44 3.46
CA PHE A 461 -1.59 -6.60 4.79
C PHE A 461 -0.06 -6.56 4.77
N PHE A 462 0.59 -7.37 3.92
CA PHE A 462 2.04 -7.52 3.95
C PHE A 462 2.82 -6.23 3.64
N PRO A 463 2.45 -5.44 2.62
CA PRO A 463 3.14 -4.18 2.34
C PRO A 463 2.92 -3.10 3.39
N THR A 464 1.78 -3.10 4.08
CA THR A 464 1.38 -2.01 4.97
C THR A 464 1.55 -2.32 6.45
N SER A 465 1.93 -3.56 6.78
CA SER A 465 2.16 -3.96 8.17
C SER A 465 3.48 -3.41 8.70
N PHE A 466 3.42 -2.41 9.54
CA PHE A 466 4.61 -1.83 10.19
C PHE A 466 5.43 -2.87 10.96
N ALA A 467 4.75 -3.88 11.55
CA ALA A 467 5.40 -4.95 12.31
C ALA A 467 6.36 -5.83 11.48
N LEU A 468 6.28 -5.75 10.13
CA LEU A 468 7.17 -6.49 9.22
C LEU A 468 8.35 -5.65 8.73
N ARG A 469 8.31 -4.33 8.93
CA ARG A 469 9.33 -3.41 8.43
C ARG A 469 10.69 -3.73 9.02
N GLN A 470 11.68 -3.95 8.14
CA GLN A 470 13.07 -4.29 8.50
C GLN A 470 13.17 -5.52 9.41
N LYS A 471 12.26 -6.48 9.27
CA LYS A 471 12.33 -7.76 9.98
C LYS A 471 12.87 -8.84 9.06
N PRO A 472 14.06 -9.39 9.37
CA PRO A 472 14.70 -10.39 8.50
C PRO A 472 14.09 -11.78 8.68
N PHE A 473 14.16 -12.58 7.61
CA PHE A 473 13.89 -14.02 7.66
C PHE A 473 14.63 -14.75 6.55
N LEU A 474 15.45 -15.73 6.92
CA LEU A 474 16.35 -16.48 6.03
C LEU A 474 17.30 -15.52 5.29
N TRP A 475 17.16 -15.39 3.98
CA TRP A 475 17.96 -14.50 3.11
C TRP A 475 17.33 -13.13 2.90
N ALA A 476 16.06 -12.94 3.28
CA ALA A 476 15.39 -11.66 3.16
C ALA A 476 15.73 -10.77 4.36
N ASP A 477 16.27 -9.60 4.10
CA ASP A 477 16.61 -8.60 5.13
C ASP A 477 15.37 -7.89 5.67
N ASP A 478 14.33 -7.79 4.84
CA ASP A 478 13.09 -7.07 5.16
C ASP A 478 11.87 -7.78 4.56
N LEU A 479 11.00 -8.31 5.44
CA LEU A 479 9.77 -8.99 5.05
C LEU A 479 8.69 -8.05 4.47
N SER A 480 8.84 -6.74 4.66
CA SER A 480 7.95 -5.74 4.08
C SER A 480 8.40 -5.25 2.69
N SER A 481 9.59 -5.61 2.26
CA SER A 481 10.20 -5.29 0.97
C SER A 481 10.52 -6.56 0.17
N TYR A 482 11.02 -6.41 -1.05
CA TYR A 482 11.42 -7.55 -1.87
C TYR A 482 12.78 -8.14 -1.43
N ASP A 483 12.98 -9.45 -1.65
CA ASP A 483 14.15 -10.23 -1.23
C ASP A 483 15.16 -10.41 -2.37
N ALA A 484 15.80 -9.32 -2.83
CA ALA A 484 16.77 -9.41 -3.92
C ALA A 484 18.00 -10.24 -3.53
N ILE A 485 18.19 -11.39 -4.20
CA ILE A 485 19.38 -12.23 -4.09
C ILE A 485 20.44 -11.92 -5.16
N ALA A 486 20.05 -11.23 -6.21
CA ALA A 486 20.92 -10.79 -7.29
C ALA A 486 20.38 -9.49 -7.91
N GLN A 487 21.29 -8.59 -8.26
CA GLN A 487 21.00 -7.39 -9.05
C GLN A 487 21.32 -7.68 -10.53
N LEU A 488 20.47 -7.18 -11.41
CA LEU A 488 20.66 -7.28 -12.85
C LEU A 488 21.32 -5.98 -13.35
N PRO A 489 22.21 -6.05 -14.33
CA PRO A 489 22.83 -4.84 -14.91
C PRO A 489 21.89 -4.06 -15.85
N PHE A 490 20.63 -4.46 -15.96
CA PHE A 490 19.58 -3.86 -16.80
C PHE A 490 18.22 -4.11 -16.17
N THR A 491 17.25 -3.26 -16.51
CA THR A 491 15.86 -3.39 -16.05
C THR A 491 15.04 -4.18 -17.05
N ILE A 492 14.36 -5.25 -16.59
CA ILE A 492 13.39 -6.01 -17.38
C ILE A 492 12.01 -5.37 -17.21
N PRO A 493 11.31 -4.99 -18.30
CA PRO A 493 9.98 -4.43 -18.21
C PRO A 493 9.03 -5.29 -17.36
N PHE A 494 8.34 -4.70 -16.39
CA PHE A 494 7.43 -5.32 -15.44
C PHE A 494 8.08 -6.24 -14.39
N TYR A 495 9.31 -6.70 -14.60
CA TYR A 495 10.03 -7.57 -13.66
C TYR A 495 10.94 -6.78 -12.72
N GLY A 496 11.66 -5.79 -13.25
CA GLY A 496 12.60 -4.97 -12.48
C GLY A 496 14.06 -5.28 -12.81
N ASP A 497 14.95 -4.77 -11.98
CA ASP A 497 16.42 -4.85 -12.11
C ASP A 497 17.05 -5.85 -11.11
N HIS A 498 16.23 -6.69 -10.47
CA HIS A 498 16.68 -7.64 -9.46
C HIS A 498 15.95 -8.98 -9.57
N VAL A 499 16.48 -9.99 -8.91
CA VAL A 499 15.89 -11.32 -8.79
C VAL A 499 15.58 -11.62 -7.34
N SER A 500 14.31 -11.85 -7.04
CA SER A 500 13.81 -12.25 -5.71
C SER A 500 13.61 -13.75 -5.62
N LEU A 501 14.06 -14.39 -4.53
CA LEU A 501 14.04 -15.85 -4.40
C LEU A 501 12.68 -16.36 -3.91
N PHE A 502 12.02 -15.70 -2.96
CA PHE A 502 10.70 -16.15 -2.49
C PHE A 502 9.65 -16.18 -3.60
N PRO A 503 9.56 -15.22 -4.54
CA PRO A 503 8.69 -15.30 -5.71
C PRO A 503 8.97 -16.50 -6.61
N ILE A 504 10.26 -16.84 -6.82
CA ILE A 504 10.66 -18.03 -7.58
C ILE A 504 10.15 -19.30 -6.89
N LEU A 505 10.40 -19.43 -5.59
CA LEU A 505 9.96 -20.60 -4.81
C LEU A 505 8.42 -20.73 -4.78
N ALA A 506 7.72 -19.59 -4.64
CA ALA A 506 6.26 -19.56 -4.68
C ALA A 506 5.73 -19.97 -6.06
N SER A 507 6.34 -19.48 -7.15
CA SER A 507 5.95 -19.81 -8.53
C SER A 507 6.19 -21.28 -8.85
N VAL A 508 7.32 -21.84 -8.41
CA VAL A 508 7.63 -23.27 -8.53
C VAL A 508 6.62 -24.11 -7.76
N ALA A 509 6.29 -23.74 -6.52
CA ALA A 509 5.30 -24.45 -5.71
C ALA A 509 3.89 -24.39 -6.35
N ILE A 510 3.47 -23.26 -6.88
CA ILE A 510 2.21 -23.11 -7.61
C ILE A 510 2.21 -23.97 -8.88
N PHE A 511 3.31 -23.99 -9.62
CA PHE A 511 3.43 -24.82 -10.81
C PHE A 511 3.22 -26.31 -10.49
N PHE A 512 3.88 -26.84 -9.47
CA PHE A 512 3.67 -28.22 -9.03
C PHE A 512 2.24 -28.47 -8.54
N TYR A 513 1.67 -27.56 -7.77
CA TYR A 513 0.27 -27.62 -7.36
C TYR A 513 -0.68 -27.69 -8.56
N MET A 514 -0.49 -26.83 -9.57
CA MET A 514 -1.31 -26.82 -10.77
C MET A 514 -1.13 -28.11 -11.60
N MET A 515 0.09 -28.60 -11.76
CA MET A 515 0.36 -29.84 -12.46
C MET A 515 -0.38 -31.03 -11.81
N MET A 516 -0.44 -31.07 -10.47
CA MET A 516 -1.16 -32.11 -9.74
C MET A 516 -2.68 -32.00 -9.86
N THR A 517 -3.22 -30.78 -9.99
CA THR A 517 -4.68 -30.54 -10.03
C THR A 517 -5.24 -30.55 -11.45
N THR A 518 -4.52 -30.01 -12.43
CA THR A 518 -4.99 -29.78 -13.80
C THR A 518 -4.97 -31.06 -14.67
N GLY A 519 -4.11 -32.01 -14.36
CA GLY A 519 -3.92 -33.23 -15.16
C GLY A 519 -5.16 -34.13 -15.28
N GLN A 520 -6.28 -33.79 -14.64
CA GLN A 520 -7.38 -34.72 -14.48
C GLN A 520 -8.66 -34.38 -15.26
N ASN A 521 -9.02 -33.12 -15.56
CA ASN A 521 -10.42 -32.86 -15.95
C ASN A 521 -10.70 -31.69 -16.93
N MET A 522 -9.71 -31.03 -17.53
CA MET A 522 -10.03 -29.94 -18.46
C MET A 522 -10.17 -30.42 -19.89
N GLN A 523 -11.41 -30.59 -20.32
CA GLN A 523 -11.75 -30.69 -21.76
C GLN A 523 -11.81 -29.30 -22.35
N THR A 524 -11.06 -29.07 -23.42
CA THR A 524 -11.13 -27.84 -24.21
C THR A 524 -12.48 -27.78 -24.89
N GLN A 525 -13.33 -26.83 -24.54
CA GLN A 525 -14.57 -26.57 -25.27
C GLN A 525 -14.26 -25.77 -26.53
N PRO A 526 -14.87 -26.11 -27.67
CA PRO A 526 -14.75 -25.31 -28.90
C PRO A 526 -15.20 -23.87 -28.64
N GLY A 527 -14.37 -22.88 -28.96
CA GLY A 527 -14.67 -21.45 -28.79
C GLY A 527 -14.24 -20.83 -27.44
N MET A 528 -13.70 -21.61 -26.49
CA MET A 528 -13.06 -21.05 -25.30
C MET A 528 -11.54 -21.06 -25.42
N PRO A 529 -10.85 -20.04 -24.84
CA PRO A 529 -9.39 -20.05 -24.75
C PRO A 529 -8.91 -21.34 -24.08
N ASN A 530 -7.73 -21.82 -24.46
CA ASN A 530 -7.16 -23.02 -23.86
C ASN A 530 -6.85 -22.78 -22.38
N MET A 531 -7.78 -23.16 -21.50
CA MET A 531 -7.66 -22.96 -20.05
C MET A 531 -6.39 -23.60 -19.48
N LYS A 532 -5.85 -24.66 -20.10
CA LYS A 532 -4.57 -25.23 -19.70
C LYS A 532 -3.43 -24.24 -19.90
N PHE A 533 -3.41 -23.53 -21.03
CA PHE A 533 -2.40 -22.52 -21.31
C PHE A 533 -2.46 -21.38 -20.28
N ILE A 534 -3.64 -20.85 -20.00
CA ILE A 534 -3.84 -19.77 -19.01
C ILE A 534 -3.38 -20.24 -17.62
N MET A 535 -3.69 -21.47 -17.23
CA MET A 535 -3.27 -22.02 -15.94
C MET A 535 -1.75 -22.18 -15.83
N TYR A 536 -1.07 -22.65 -16.88
CA TYR A 536 0.39 -22.77 -16.86
C TYR A 536 1.11 -21.41 -17.00
N LEU A 537 0.45 -20.41 -17.57
CA LEU A 537 0.96 -19.04 -17.62
C LEU A 537 0.91 -18.36 -16.24
N SER A 538 -0.04 -18.75 -15.38
CA SER A 538 -0.26 -18.12 -14.07
C SER A 538 0.96 -18.13 -13.13
N PRO A 539 1.78 -19.21 -12.99
CA PRO A 539 3.01 -19.18 -12.20
C PRO A 539 4.03 -18.16 -12.73
N LEU A 540 4.13 -18.03 -14.06
CA LEU A 540 5.02 -17.05 -14.69
C LEU A 540 4.56 -15.62 -14.43
N MET A 541 3.26 -15.37 -14.59
CA MET A 541 2.66 -14.07 -14.24
C MET A 541 2.91 -13.71 -12.77
N MET A 542 2.76 -14.71 -11.88
CA MET A 542 3.02 -14.53 -10.45
C MET A 542 4.49 -14.22 -10.17
N LEU A 543 5.44 -14.89 -10.85
CA LEU A 543 6.85 -14.61 -10.72
C LEU A 543 7.17 -13.15 -11.08
N VAL A 544 6.68 -12.69 -12.24
CA VAL A 544 6.91 -11.32 -12.70
C VAL A 544 6.29 -10.30 -11.73
N PHE A 545 5.05 -10.54 -11.33
CA PHE A 545 4.30 -9.60 -10.50
C PHE A 545 4.86 -9.50 -9.07
N PHE A 546 5.25 -10.63 -8.47
CA PHE A 546 5.71 -10.64 -7.07
C PHE A 546 7.19 -10.33 -6.89
N ASN A 547 7.96 -10.24 -7.97
CA ASN A 547 9.38 -9.92 -7.88
C ASN A 547 9.64 -8.58 -7.14
N ASN A 548 8.74 -7.60 -7.35
CA ASN A 548 8.81 -6.25 -6.76
C ASN A 548 7.92 -6.07 -5.53
N TYR A 549 7.40 -7.17 -4.93
CA TYR A 549 6.49 -7.11 -3.80
C TYR A 549 7.13 -7.58 -2.50
N ALA A 550 6.44 -7.28 -1.38
CA ALA A 550 6.88 -7.70 -0.05
C ALA A 550 7.19 -9.21 0.00
N SER A 551 8.40 -9.54 0.44
CA SER A 551 8.89 -10.92 0.54
C SER A 551 8.05 -11.77 1.49
N GLY A 552 7.46 -11.17 2.53
CA GLY A 552 6.51 -11.82 3.43
C GLY A 552 5.27 -12.36 2.71
N LEU A 553 4.77 -11.67 1.67
CA LEU A 553 3.66 -12.15 0.84
C LEU A 553 4.08 -13.37 0.02
N SER A 554 5.25 -13.31 -0.60
CA SER A 554 5.79 -14.42 -1.39
C SER A 554 6.09 -15.65 -0.52
N LEU A 555 6.63 -15.44 0.69
CA LEU A 555 6.81 -16.47 1.72
C LEU A 555 5.47 -17.13 2.08
N TYR A 556 4.42 -16.33 2.34
CA TYR A 556 3.08 -16.86 2.61
C TYR A 556 2.60 -17.74 1.45
N TYR A 557 2.73 -17.32 0.20
CA TYR A 557 2.29 -18.13 -0.95
C TYR A 557 3.12 -19.37 -1.14
N PHE A 558 4.42 -19.33 -0.96
CA PHE A 558 5.30 -20.49 -0.98
C PHE A 558 4.84 -21.54 0.03
N VAL A 559 4.79 -21.19 1.31
CA VAL A 559 4.39 -22.09 2.40
C VAL A 559 2.95 -22.59 2.21
N SER A 560 2.04 -21.70 1.83
CA SER A 560 0.63 -21.98 1.59
C SER A 560 0.42 -23.04 0.49
N ASN A 561 1.18 -22.97 -0.61
CA ASN A 561 1.11 -23.96 -1.68
C ASN A 561 1.76 -25.29 -1.28
N LEU A 562 2.88 -25.27 -0.54
CA LEU A 562 3.46 -26.48 0.01
C LEU A 562 2.48 -27.22 0.93
N ILE A 563 1.86 -26.50 1.87
CA ILE A 563 0.85 -27.11 2.77
C ILE A 563 -0.31 -27.70 1.95
N THR A 564 -0.76 -27.00 0.92
CA THR A 564 -1.84 -27.47 0.05
C THR A 564 -1.44 -28.74 -0.70
N ILE A 565 -0.21 -28.81 -1.21
CA ILE A 565 0.34 -30.02 -1.85
C ILE A 565 0.37 -31.17 -0.83
N PHE A 566 0.87 -30.95 0.39
CA PHE A 566 0.88 -31.97 1.44
C PHE A 566 -0.52 -32.46 1.83
N ILE A 567 -1.47 -31.54 2.01
CA ILE A 567 -2.88 -31.90 2.29
C ILE A 567 -3.45 -32.73 1.14
N MET A 568 -3.18 -32.35 -0.10
CA MET A 568 -3.65 -33.08 -1.29
C MET A 568 -3.06 -34.50 -1.37
N LEU A 569 -1.76 -34.65 -1.11
CA LEU A 569 -1.09 -35.93 -1.07
C LEU A 569 -1.64 -36.81 0.07
N ALA A 570 -1.86 -36.22 1.25
CA ALA A 570 -2.44 -36.95 2.39
C ALA A 570 -3.88 -37.41 2.08
N ILE A 571 -4.72 -36.54 1.51
CA ILE A 571 -6.08 -36.92 1.11
C ILE A 571 -6.03 -38.04 0.06
N LYS A 572 -5.18 -37.89 -0.98
CA LYS A 572 -5.06 -38.89 -2.05
C LYS A 572 -4.60 -40.26 -1.56
N ASN A 573 -3.61 -40.31 -0.66
CA ASN A 573 -2.98 -41.56 -0.27
C ASN A 573 -3.67 -42.25 0.91
N PHE A 574 -4.29 -41.49 1.83
CA PHE A 574 -4.80 -42.05 3.09
C PHE A 574 -6.31 -41.95 3.25
N ILE A 575 -7.00 -41.07 2.51
CA ILE A 575 -8.42 -40.81 2.75
C ILE A 575 -9.30 -41.24 1.57
N LEU A 576 -8.81 -41.10 0.33
CA LEU A 576 -9.57 -41.43 -0.87
C LEU A 576 -9.45 -42.91 -1.18
N ASP A 577 -10.59 -43.60 -1.13
CA ASP A 577 -10.78 -44.98 -1.56
C ASP A 577 -11.60 -44.95 -2.86
N GLU A 578 -10.98 -45.26 -3.99
CA GLU A 578 -11.61 -45.20 -5.32
C GLU A 578 -12.79 -46.15 -5.42
N ASP A 579 -12.73 -47.33 -4.77
CA ASP A 579 -13.81 -48.34 -4.77
C ASP A 579 -15.03 -47.85 -4.00
N LYS A 580 -14.83 -47.21 -2.84
CA LYS A 580 -15.92 -46.59 -2.08
C LYS A 580 -16.54 -45.42 -2.82
N ILE A 581 -15.73 -44.59 -3.52
CA ILE A 581 -16.21 -43.52 -4.34
C ILE A 581 -17.06 -44.05 -5.50
N HIS A 582 -16.61 -45.10 -6.19
CA HIS A 582 -17.36 -45.77 -7.25
C HIS A 582 -18.69 -46.32 -6.73
N ALA A 583 -18.70 -47.01 -5.60
CA ALA A 583 -19.92 -47.51 -4.97
C ALA A 583 -20.90 -46.37 -4.62
N GLN A 584 -20.43 -45.27 -4.06
CA GLN A 584 -21.26 -44.09 -3.78
C GLN A 584 -21.85 -43.45 -5.04
N ILE A 585 -21.10 -43.40 -6.13
CA ILE A 585 -21.59 -42.88 -7.43
C ILE A 585 -22.70 -43.79 -7.95
N GLN A 586 -22.54 -45.13 -7.91
CA GLN A 586 -23.56 -46.06 -8.39
C GLN A 586 -24.82 -46.00 -7.52
N GLU A 587 -24.68 -45.88 -6.21
CA GLU A 587 -25.82 -45.69 -5.30
C GLU A 587 -26.56 -44.34 -5.59
N ASN A 588 -25.82 -43.25 -5.79
CA ASN A 588 -26.42 -41.97 -6.13
C ASN A 588 -27.18 -41.98 -7.46
N LYS A 589 -26.70 -42.75 -8.46
CA LYS A 589 -27.39 -42.90 -9.74
C LYS A 589 -28.74 -43.63 -9.62
N LYS A 590 -28.91 -44.47 -8.59
CA LYS A 590 -30.16 -45.19 -8.31
C LYS A 590 -31.20 -44.35 -7.56
N LYS A 591 -30.76 -43.27 -6.84
CA LYS A 591 -31.65 -42.44 -6.03
C LYS A 591 -32.37 -41.38 -6.88
N PRO A 592 -33.71 -41.23 -6.80
CA PRO A 592 -34.42 -40.15 -7.46
C PRO A 592 -34.02 -38.83 -6.80
N LYS A 593 -33.44 -37.90 -7.55
CA LYS A 593 -33.08 -36.56 -7.04
C LYS A 593 -34.06 -35.49 -7.46
N LYS A 594 -34.46 -34.66 -6.50
CA LYS A 594 -35.13 -33.38 -6.80
C LYS A 594 -34.07 -32.40 -7.35
N GLU A 595 -34.38 -31.84 -8.52
CA GLU A 595 -33.55 -30.79 -9.12
C GLU A 595 -33.45 -29.57 -8.18
N ASN A 596 -32.22 -29.06 -8.01
CA ASN A 596 -31.99 -27.86 -7.22
C ASN A 596 -32.47 -26.62 -8.05
N LYS A 597 -32.92 -25.53 -7.38
CA LYS A 597 -33.44 -24.31 -8.02
C LYS A 597 -32.47 -23.74 -9.07
N PHE A 598 -31.16 -23.82 -8.84
CA PHE A 598 -30.12 -23.37 -9.77
C PHE A 598 -30.07 -24.27 -11.04
N GLN A 599 -30.14 -25.57 -10.86
CA GLN A 599 -30.13 -26.55 -11.96
C GLN A 599 -31.38 -26.39 -12.84
N LYS A 600 -32.55 -26.14 -12.23
CA LYS A 600 -33.80 -25.87 -12.93
C LYS A 600 -33.67 -24.59 -13.78
N LYS A 601 -33.15 -23.53 -13.21
CA LYS A 601 -32.95 -22.23 -13.91
C LYS A 601 -31.95 -22.33 -15.05
N MET A 602 -30.87 -23.12 -14.89
CA MET A 602 -29.89 -23.35 -15.94
C MET A 602 -30.45 -24.20 -17.10
N ARG A 603 -31.28 -25.20 -16.77
CA ARG A 603 -32.00 -25.97 -17.79
C ARG A 603 -32.99 -25.09 -18.59
N GLU A 604 -33.78 -24.27 -17.89
CA GLU A 604 -34.71 -23.32 -18.51
C GLU A 604 -33.99 -22.33 -19.45
N MET A 605 -32.82 -21.79 -19.05
CA MET A 605 -31.98 -20.94 -19.91
C MET A 605 -31.45 -21.69 -21.14
N MET A 606 -31.07 -22.97 -20.99
CA MET A 606 -30.57 -23.77 -22.11
C MET A 606 -31.73 -24.13 -23.08
N GLU A 607 -32.92 -24.46 -22.58
CA GLU A 607 -34.12 -24.73 -23.39
C GLU A 607 -34.53 -23.47 -24.17
N GLN A 608 -34.50 -22.30 -23.55
CA GLN A 608 -34.75 -21.02 -24.23
C GLN A 608 -33.73 -20.71 -25.33
N ALA A 609 -32.44 -21.00 -25.08
CA ALA A 609 -31.38 -20.84 -26.08
C ALA A 609 -31.51 -21.82 -27.25
N GLU A 610 -32.05 -23.03 -27.01
CA GLU A 610 -32.39 -23.98 -28.08
C GLU A 610 -33.59 -23.53 -28.93
N GLU A 611 -34.62 -23.00 -28.29
CA GLU A 611 -35.79 -22.45 -28.99
C GLU A 611 -35.42 -21.25 -29.87
N GLN A 612 -34.61 -20.33 -29.34
CA GLN A 612 -34.12 -19.18 -30.11
C GLN A 612 -33.29 -19.60 -31.34
N LYS A 613 -32.44 -20.64 -31.20
CA LYS A 613 -31.67 -21.19 -32.33
C LYS A 613 -32.54 -21.91 -33.37
N LYS A 614 -33.66 -22.47 -32.96
CA LYS A 614 -34.64 -23.11 -33.90
C LYS A 614 -35.45 -22.05 -34.65
N ILE A 615 -35.76 -20.92 -34.01
CA ILE A 615 -36.48 -19.79 -34.61
C ILE A 615 -35.58 -19.02 -35.59
N GLY A 616 -34.28 -18.86 -35.28
CA GLY A 616 -33.31 -18.19 -36.16
C GLY A 616 -32.83 -19.03 -37.37
N LYS A 617 -33.26 -20.30 -37.51
CA LYS A 617 -32.99 -21.16 -38.66
C LYS A 617 -34.21 -21.35 -39.62
N LYS A 618 -35.31 -20.73 -39.34
CA LYS A 618 -36.42 -20.53 -40.27
C LYS A 618 -36.33 -19.13 -40.89
#